data_bebc3280c23d9172ab1bd58c9c25ba4e
#
_entry.id   bebc3280c23d9172ab1bd58c9c25ba4e
#
_cell.length_a   1.000
_cell.length_b   1.000
_cell.length_c   1.000
_cell.angle_alpha   90.00
_cell.angle_beta   90.00
_cell.angle_gamma   90.00
#
_symmetry.space_group_name_H-M   'P 1'
#
loop_
_entity.id
_entity.type
_entity.pdbx_description
1 polymer ?
#
loop_
_entity_poly.entity_id
_entity_poly.type
_entity_poly.pdbx_seq_one_letter_code
_entity_poly.pdbx_strand_id
1 'polypeptide(L)'
;GDEAAAFDQFKKSADSDLAFVPAIGAFAAALIKKGQFKKARTLIQKTWSLAPHPSLLETYWQTEETADGLARVRSTEQLSKINPSHIESQVARVRAHLAALLWGEARHQLEDIESLNSDALDSRLCRLWAELEEGEHGDMAKAHAWLSRATIVDSQAAWVCGDCGNTIPDWMSNCGHCGGFNTFSWRRPLHVAGLNDQGMPETQNSLAIARPLDVELKSMK
;
A
#
# COMPACT_ATOMS: atom_id res chain seq x y z
N GLY A 1 16.12 28.66 -3.72
CA GLY A 1 15.58 28.19 -2.48
C GLY A 1 16.66 27.52 -1.67
N ASP A 2 16.69 27.72 -0.37
CA ASP A 2 17.75 27.26 0.50
C ASP A 2 17.59 25.74 0.77
N GLU A 3 18.21 24.90 -0.08
CA GLU A 3 18.19 23.44 0.08
C GLU A 3 18.82 22.99 1.41
N ALA A 4 19.77 23.76 1.95
CA ALA A 4 20.39 23.46 3.23
C ALA A 4 19.40 23.67 4.38
N ALA A 5 18.66 24.79 4.36
CA ALA A 5 17.64 25.06 5.36
C ALA A 5 16.50 24.03 5.30
N ALA A 6 16.04 23.65 4.09
CA ALA A 6 15.04 22.60 3.92
C ALA A 6 15.50 21.25 4.49
N PHE A 7 16.76 20.88 4.21
CA PHE A 7 17.34 19.65 4.74
C PHE A 7 17.36 19.64 6.28
N ASP A 8 17.76 20.76 6.91
CA ASP A 8 17.78 20.88 8.36
C ASP A 8 16.37 20.82 8.99
N GLN A 9 15.36 21.39 8.31
CA GLN A 9 13.97 21.29 8.75
C GLN A 9 13.45 19.85 8.65
N PHE A 10 13.69 19.15 7.55
CA PHE A 10 13.32 17.75 7.41
C PHE A 10 13.98 16.88 8.48
N LYS A 11 15.27 17.11 8.76
CA LYS A 11 16.00 16.42 9.81
C LYS A 11 15.36 16.66 11.18
N LYS A 12 15.10 17.91 11.55
CA LYS A 12 14.46 18.27 12.83
C LYS A 12 13.09 17.60 12.98
N SER A 13 12.29 17.62 11.92
CA SER A 13 10.97 16.97 11.93
C SER A 13 11.08 15.45 12.10
N ALA A 14 12.01 14.80 11.40
CA ALA A 14 12.29 13.38 11.52
C ALA A 14 12.84 12.98 12.90
N ASP A 15 13.67 13.83 13.50
CA ASP A 15 14.21 13.62 14.86
C ASP A 15 13.13 13.78 15.94
N SER A 16 12.09 14.61 15.70
CA SER A 16 11.00 14.85 16.65
C SER A 16 9.97 13.72 16.68
N ASP A 17 9.68 13.10 15.54
CA ASP A 17 8.71 12.01 15.42
C ASP A 17 9.10 11.05 14.29
N LEU A 18 9.64 9.89 14.67
CA LEU A 18 10.00 8.83 13.73
C LEU A 18 8.80 8.12 13.11
N ALA A 19 7.60 8.26 13.66
CA ALA A 19 6.38 7.68 13.11
C ALA A 19 5.70 8.63 12.11
N PHE A 20 6.11 9.88 12.03
CA PHE A 20 5.57 10.83 11.07
C PHE A 20 6.11 10.60 9.65
N VAL A 21 5.50 9.66 8.96
CA VAL A 21 5.91 9.18 7.63
C VAL A 21 6.21 10.30 6.61
N PRO A 22 5.42 11.38 6.50
CA PRO A 22 5.70 12.44 5.52
C PRO A 22 7.06 13.11 5.73
N ALA A 23 7.43 13.41 6.96
CA ALA A 23 8.73 14.01 7.26
C ALA A 23 9.88 13.04 7.02
N ILE A 24 9.69 11.78 7.39
CA ILE A 24 10.67 10.71 7.17
C ILE A 24 10.90 10.50 5.67
N GLY A 25 9.85 10.42 4.87
CA GLY A 25 9.95 10.30 3.42
C GLY A 25 10.70 11.46 2.78
N ALA A 26 10.37 12.70 3.17
CA ALA A 26 11.06 13.89 2.69
C ALA A 26 12.55 13.92 3.09
N PHE A 27 12.86 13.57 4.33
CA PHE A 27 14.24 13.51 4.81
C PHE A 27 15.05 12.40 4.15
N ALA A 28 14.46 11.20 3.99
CA ALA A 28 15.09 10.10 3.29
C ALA A 28 15.39 10.45 1.83
N ALA A 29 14.45 11.08 1.12
CA ALA A 29 14.64 11.55 -0.25
C ALA A 29 15.78 12.59 -0.33
N ALA A 30 15.86 13.51 0.63
CA ALA A 30 16.95 14.49 0.71
C ALA A 30 18.32 13.84 0.98
N LEU A 31 18.36 12.77 1.81
CA LEU A 31 19.55 11.97 2.03
C LEU A 31 20.01 11.24 0.76
N ILE A 32 19.06 10.67 0.01
CA ILE A 32 19.32 9.99 -1.27
C ILE A 32 19.93 10.97 -2.27
N LYS A 33 19.36 12.16 -2.44
CA LYS A 33 19.90 13.22 -3.30
C LYS A 33 21.36 13.59 -2.96
N LYS A 34 21.73 13.47 -1.67
CA LYS A 34 23.11 13.69 -1.20
C LYS A 34 23.99 12.43 -1.27
N GLY A 35 23.53 11.34 -1.87
CA GLY A 35 24.26 10.06 -1.95
C GLY A 35 24.39 9.33 -0.60
N GLN A 36 23.64 9.72 0.42
CA GLN A 36 23.73 9.14 1.76
C GLN A 36 22.76 7.94 1.91
N PHE A 37 22.82 7.00 0.97
CA PHE A 37 21.90 5.85 0.86
C PHE A 37 21.81 5.02 2.15
N LYS A 38 22.94 4.74 2.81
CA LYS A 38 22.95 3.97 4.06
C LYS A 38 22.16 4.65 5.18
N LYS A 39 22.26 5.99 5.29
CA LYS A 39 21.50 6.74 6.30
C LYS A 39 20.02 6.76 5.99
N ALA A 40 19.64 6.97 4.72
CA ALA A 40 18.25 6.91 4.28
C ALA A 40 17.65 5.53 4.57
N ARG A 41 18.36 4.46 4.24
CA ARG A 41 17.94 3.07 4.51
C ARG A 41 17.70 2.83 6.01
N THR A 42 18.67 3.20 6.86
CA THR A 42 18.54 3.02 8.31
C THR A 42 17.37 3.83 8.88
N LEU A 43 17.15 5.05 8.39
CA LEU A 43 16.02 5.88 8.80
C LEU A 43 14.69 5.20 8.46
N ILE A 44 14.51 4.75 7.22
CA ILE A 44 13.30 4.06 6.76
C ILE A 44 13.07 2.78 7.57
N GLN A 45 14.10 1.98 7.83
CA GLN A 45 13.99 0.76 8.64
C GLN A 45 13.50 1.04 10.07
N LYS A 46 14.00 2.10 10.71
CA LYS A 46 13.52 2.53 12.02
C LYS A 46 12.04 2.92 11.98
N THR A 47 11.66 3.71 10.99
CA THR A 47 10.26 4.10 10.82
C THR A 47 9.37 2.90 10.50
N TRP A 48 9.84 1.94 9.70
CA TRP A 48 9.10 0.73 9.36
C TRP A 48 8.73 -0.12 10.58
N SER A 49 9.53 -0.08 11.64
CA SER A 49 9.18 -0.76 12.89
C SER A 49 7.99 -0.13 13.63
N LEU A 50 7.72 1.16 13.39
CA LEU A 50 6.69 1.95 14.06
C LEU A 50 5.45 2.18 13.17
N ALA A 51 5.69 2.56 11.93
CA ALA A 51 4.66 2.99 10.96
C ALA A 51 5.03 2.52 9.54
N PRO A 52 4.86 1.22 9.21
CA PRO A 52 5.02 0.75 7.83
C PRO A 52 4.06 1.49 6.90
N HIS A 53 4.58 1.99 5.77
CA HIS A 53 3.79 2.80 4.85
C HIS A 53 4.24 2.59 3.39
N PRO A 54 3.32 2.55 2.41
CA PRO A 54 3.65 2.28 1.00
C PRO A 54 4.69 3.25 0.42
N SER A 55 4.60 4.55 0.74
CA SER A 55 5.54 5.55 0.23
C SER A 55 6.98 5.35 0.70
N LEU A 56 7.17 4.74 1.88
CA LEU A 56 8.50 4.41 2.38
C LEU A 56 9.15 3.27 1.60
N LEU A 57 8.36 2.32 1.08
CA LEU A 57 8.86 1.24 0.24
C LEU A 57 9.48 1.76 -1.05
N GLU A 58 8.80 2.68 -1.74
CA GLU A 58 9.32 3.31 -2.96
C GLU A 58 10.64 4.05 -2.69
N THR A 59 10.68 4.81 -1.60
CA THR A 59 11.89 5.53 -1.19
C THR A 59 13.00 4.56 -0.78
N TYR A 60 12.65 3.44 -0.15
CA TYR A 60 13.60 2.40 0.23
C TYR A 60 14.28 1.76 -0.99
N TRP A 61 13.50 1.45 -2.03
CA TRP A 61 14.05 0.93 -3.29
C TRP A 61 15.01 1.90 -3.99
N GLN A 62 14.79 3.20 -3.85
CA GLN A 62 15.72 4.22 -4.37
C GLN A 62 17.09 4.22 -3.65
N THR A 63 17.21 3.55 -2.51
CA THR A 63 18.50 3.40 -1.82
C THR A 63 19.34 2.26 -2.38
N GLU A 64 18.81 1.44 -3.29
CA GLU A 64 19.56 0.39 -3.97
C GLU A 64 20.44 0.99 -5.08
N GLU A 65 21.68 0.47 -5.19
CA GLU A 65 22.63 0.90 -6.23
C GLU A 65 22.23 0.35 -7.61
N THR A 66 21.45 -0.73 -7.64
CA THR A 66 21.01 -1.36 -8.87
C THR A 66 19.49 -1.46 -8.90
N ALA A 67 18.90 -1.27 -10.08
CA ALA A 67 17.46 -1.44 -10.31
C ALA A 67 17.09 -2.93 -10.54
N ASP A 68 17.93 -3.88 -10.13
CA ASP A 68 17.71 -5.32 -10.30
C ASP A 68 16.51 -5.80 -9.45
N GLY A 69 15.59 -6.54 -10.07
CA GLY A 69 14.40 -7.08 -9.43
C GLY A 69 14.72 -7.98 -8.23
N LEU A 70 15.73 -8.86 -8.36
CA LEU A 70 16.15 -9.73 -7.26
C LEU A 70 16.81 -8.97 -6.10
N ALA A 71 17.52 -7.87 -6.38
CA ALA A 71 18.04 -7.01 -5.33
C ALA A 71 16.88 -6.35 -4.56
N ARG A 72 15.83 -5.90 -5.25
CA ARG A 72 14.62 -5.37 -4.61
C ARG A 72 13.91 -6.42 -3.74
N VAL A 73 13.79 -7.66 -4.21
CA VAL A 73 13.22 -8.76 -3.41
C VAL A 73 14.02 -8.94 -2.13
N ARG A 74 15.35 -9.12 -2.20
CA ARG A 74 16.20 -9.30 -1.02
C ARG A 74 16.11 -8.14 -0.03
N SER A 75 16.11 -6.91 -0.51
CA SER A 75 16.02 -5.73 0.35
C SER A 75 14.63 -5.60 0.98
N THR A 76 13.56 -5.91 0.23
CA THR A 76 12.19 -5.90 0.74
C THR A 76 11.97 -6.99 1.79
N GLU A 77 12.54 -8.17 1.61
CA GLU A 77 12.52 -9.22 2.63
C GLU A 77 13.18 -8.76 3.94
N GLN A 78 14.33 -8.07 3.85
CA GLN A 78 14.99 -7.51 5.04
C GLN A 78 14.13 -6.47 5.73
N LEU A 79 13.49 -5.57 4.97
CA LEU A 79 12.59 -4.56 5.51
C LEU A 79 11.35 -5.20 6.16
N SER A 80 10.74 -6.18 5.50
CA SER A 80 9.53 -6.86 5.97
C SER A 80 9.74 -7.66 7.26
N LYS A 81 10.95 -8.19 7.49
CA LYS A 81 11.30 -8.88 8.74
C LYS A 81 11.24 -7.99 9.99
N ILE A 82 11.29 -6.67 9.83
CA ILE A 82 11.21 -5.72 10.93
C ILE A 82 9.80 -5.70 11.54
N ASN A 83 8.77 -5.84 10.70
CA ASN A 83 7.37 -5.89 11.13
C ASN A 83 6.58 -6.89 10.26
N PRO A 84 6.81 -8.21 10.43
CA PRO A 84 6.37 -9.23 9.47
C PRO A 84 4.85 -9.43 9.41
N SER A 85 4.13 -9.17 10.49
CA SER A 85 2.68 -9.33 10.57
C SER A 85 1.90 -8.13 10.03
N HIS A 86 2.57 -6.99 9.82
CA HIS A 86 1.90 -5.80 9.31
C HIS A 86 1.55 -5.96 7.84
N ILE A 87 0.33 -5.58 7.46
CA ILE A 87 -0.17 -5.71 6.08
C ILE A 87 0.76 -5.05 5.05
N GLU A 88 1.35 -3.89 5.37
CA GLU A 88 2.27 -3.21 4.45
C GLU A 88 3.55 -4.02 4.20
N SER A 89 4.03 -4.79 5.16
CA SER A 89 5.18 -5.69 4.97
C SER A 89 4.83 -6.87 4.08
N GLN A 90 3.62 -7.39 4.19
CA GLN A 90 3.14 -8.48 3.34
C GLN A 90 2.93 -7.99 1.90
N VAL A 91 2.25 -6.85 1.72
CA VAL A 91 2.05 -6.21 0.41
C VAL A 91 3.38 -5.80 -0.24
N ALA A 92 4.34 -5.30 0.55
CA ALA A 92 5.68 -4.96 0.03
C ALA A 92 6.36 -6.17 -0.62
N ARG A 93 6.27 -7.37 -0.02
CA ARG A 93 6.81 -8.60 -0.60
C ARG A 93 6.11 -8.97 -1.92
N VAL A 94 4.77 -8.91 -1.96
CA VAL A 94 4.02 -9.15 -3.19
C VAL A 94 4.52 -8.23 -4.31
N ARG A 95 4.61 -6.93 -4.04
CA ARG A 95 5.05 -5.93 -5.02
C ARG A 95 6.49 -6.18 -5.49
N ALA A 96 7.38 -6.59 -4.58
CA ALA A 96 8.76 -6.92 -4.95
C ALA A 96 8.83 -8.17 -5.84
N HIS A 97 8.03 -9.21 -5.55
CA HIS A 97 7.96 -10.42 -6.36
C HIS A 97 7.36 -10.15 -7.75
N LEU A 98 6.26 -9.38 -7.84
CA LEU A 98 5.68 -8.97 -9.12
C LEU A 98 6.69 -8.18 -9.96
N ALA A 99 7.37 -7.21 -9.37
CA ALA A 99 8.41 -6.41 -10.06
C ALA A 99 9.61 -7.24 -10.52
N ALA A 100 9.87 -8.38 -9.88
CA ALA A 100 10.92 -9.33 -10.24
C ALA A 100 10.43 -10.46 -11.15
N LEU A 101 9.16 -10.44 -11.57
CA LEU A 101 8.49 -11.48 -12.37
C LEU A 101 8.51 -12.86 -11.69
N LEU A 102 8.54 -12.88 -10.37
CA LEU A 102 8.46 -14.10 -9.55
C LEU A 102 6.99 -14.40 -9.23
N TRP A 103 6.26 -14.84 -10.27
CA TRP A 103 4.82 -14.98 -10.23
C TRP A 103 4.33 -15.97 -9.17
N GLY A 104 4.99 -17.13 -9.05
CA GLY A 104 4.63 -18.16 -8.07
C GLY A 104 4.74 -17.68 -6.63
N GLU A 105 5.82 -16.97 -6.29
CA GLU A 105 6.02 -16.36 -4.97
C GLU A 105 5.01 -15.24 -4.69
N ALA A 106 4.71 -14.42 -5.71
CA ALA A 106 3.70 -13.38 -5.59
C ALA A 106 2.31 -13.98 -5.32
N ARG A 107 1.94 -15.05 -6.03
CA ARG A 107 0.67 -15.78 -5.86
C ARG A 107 0.56 -16.35 -4.45
N HIS A 108 1.57 -17.08 -4.01
CA HIS A 108 1.59 -17.67 -2.68
C HIS A 108 1.44 -16.61 -1.57
N GLN A 109 2.13 -15.47 -1.69
CA GLN A 109 2.01 -14.37 -0.74
C GLN A 109 0.60 -13.74 -0.73
N LEU A 110 -0.04 -13.60 -1.89
CA LEU A 110 -1.41 -13.08 -1.97
C LEU A 110 -2.42 -14.06 -1.33
N GLU A 111 -2.26 -15.36 -1.58
CA GLU A 111 -3.07 -16.42 -0.97
C GLU A 111 -2.90 -16.45 0.56
N ASP A 112 -1.67 -16.28 1.05
CA ASP A 112 -1.40 -16.18 2.49
C ASP A 112 -2.12 -14.98 3.12
N ILE A 113 -2.08 -13.81 2.47
CA ILE A 113 -2.78 -12.61 2.97
C ILE A 113 -4.28 -12.86 3.09
N GLU A 114 -4.90 -13.49 2.07
CA GLU A 114 -6.34 -13.80 2.09
C GLU A 114 -6.69 -14.84 3.15
N SER A 115 -5.84 -15.85 3.34
CA SER A 115 -6.10 -16.93 4.30
C SER A 115 -5.99 -16.46 5.76
N LEU A 116 -5.05 -15.55 6.05
CA LEU A 116 -4.80 -15.05 7.40
C LEU A 116 -5.81 -13.98 7.83
N ASN A 117 -6.41 -13.29 6.87
CA ASN A 117 -7.31 -12.18 7.18
C ASN A 117 -8.31 -11.95 6.04
N SER A 118 -9.48 -12.57 6.14
CA SER A 118 -10.56 -12.44 5.15
C SER A 118 -11.00 -10.99 4.91
N ASP A 119 -10.85 -10.13 5.91
CA ASP A 119 -11.21 -8.71 5.84
C ASP A 119 -10.07 -7.84 5.29
N ALA A 120 -8.90 -8.44 5.00
CA ALA A 120 -7.76 -7.72 4.43
C ALA A 120 -7.95 -7.38 2.95
N LEU A 121 -8.87 -8.07 2.26
CA LEU A 121 -9.07 -7.85 0.83
C LEU A 121 -9.60 -6.44 0.58
N ASP A 122 -8.72 -5.58 0.12
CA ASP A 122 -9.04 -4.22 -0.28
C ASP A 122 -8.83 -4.02 -1.80
N SER A 123 -9.21 -2.86 -2.29
CA SER A 123 -9.08 -2.51 -3.71
C SER A 123 -7.64 -2.60 -4.23
N ARG A 124 -6.64 -2.43 -3.37
CA ARG A 124 -5.21 -2.55 -3.70
C ARG A 124 -4.81 -4.02 -3.93
N LEU A 125 -5.22 -4.93 -3.04
CA LEU A 125 -4.95 -6.35 -3.20
C LEU A 125 -5.62 -6.91 -4.46
N CYS A 126 -6.84 -6.48 -4.76
CA CYS A 126 -7.50 -6.85 -6.02
C CYS A 126 -6.70 -6.41 -7.26
N ARG A 127 -6.08 -5.22 -7.23
CA ARG A 127 -5.21 -4.76 -8.33
C ARG A 127 -3.93 -5.58 -8.45
N LEU A 128 -3.33 -6.00 -7.32
CA LEU A 128 -2.14 -6.87 -7.35
C LEU A 128 -2.48 -8.26 -7.89
N TRP A 129 -3.66 -8.81 -7.57
CA TRP A 129 -4.17 -10.02 -8.19
C TRP A 129 -4.37 -9.86 -9.71
N ALA A 130 -4.92 -8.72 -10.15
CA ALA A 130 -5.09 -8.45 -11.57
C ALA A 130 -3.74 -8.39 -12.30
N GLU A 131 -2.76 -7.70 -11.73
CA GLU A 131 -1.38 -7.62 -12.24
C GLU A 131 -0.74 -9.00 -12.35
N LEU A 132 -0.95 -9.86 -11.33
CA LEU A 132 -0.47 -11.23 -11.34
C LEU A 132 -1.09 -12.07 -12.46
N GLU A 133 -2.42 -12.08 -12.61
CA GLU A 133 -3.11 -12.90 -13.62
C GLU A 133 -2.75 -12.45 -15.05
N GLU A 134 -2.58 -11.15 -15.26
CA GLU A 134 -2.12 -10.62 -16.53
C GLU A 134 -0.66 -11.00 -16.80
N GLY A 135 0.23 -10.84 -15.81
CA GLY A 135 1.66 -11.04 -15.99
C GLY A 135 2.06 -12.52 -16.08
N GLU A 136 1.48 -13.40 -15.27
CA GLU A 136 1.84 -14.83 -15.21
C GLU A 136 1.29 -15.62 -16.39
N HIS A 137 0.03 -15.41 -16.74
CA HIS A 137 -0.68 -16.24 -17.71
C HIS A 137 -1.24 -15.48 -18.91
N GLY A 138 -1.17 -14.14 -18.91
CA GLY A 138 -1.85 -13.30 -19.89
C GLY A 138 -3.38 -13.40 -19.80
N ASP A 139 -3.90 -13.82 -18.62
CA ASP A 139 -5.35 -14.05 -18.45
C ASP A 139 -6.09 -12.72 -18.19
N MET A 140 -6.37 -12.02 -19.28
CA MET A 140 -7.08 -10.73 -19.25
C MET A 140 -8.49 -10.86 -18.66
N ALA A 141 -9.14 -12.02 -18.79
CA ALA A 141 -10.48 -12.23 -18.27
C ALA A 141 -10.46 -12.26 -16.72
N LYS A 142 -9.51 -13.01 -16.14
CA LYS A 142 -9.31 -13.02 -14.67
C LYS A 142 -8.83 -11.66 -14.16
N ALA A 143 -7.86 -11.03 -14.84
CA ALA A 143 -7.39 -9.70 -14.47
C ALA A 143 -8.55 -8.70 -14.42
N HIS A 144 -9.43 -8.69 -15.44
CA HIS A 144 -10.61 -7.84 -15.46
C HIS A 144 -11.62 -8.17 -14.36
N ALA A 145 -11.82 -9.44 -14.04
CA ALA A 145 -12.67 -9.85 -12.91
C ALA A 145 -12.16 -9.30 -11.57
N TRP A 146 -10.83 -9.35 -11.34
CA TRP A 146 -10.20 -8.76 -10.16
C TRP A 146 -10.33 -7.23 -10.12
N LEU A 147 -10.13 -6.54 -11.25
CA LEU A 147 -10.35 -5.09 -11.32
C LEU A 147 -11.79 -4.69 -11.05
N SER A 148 -12.75 -5.47 -11.55
CA SER A 148 -14.18 -5.27 -11.25
C SER A 148 -14.45 -5.45 -9.75
N ARG A 149 -13.85 -6.47 -9.14
CA ARG A 149 -13.96 -6.69 -7.68
C ARG A 149 -13.36 -5.52 -6.88
N ALA A 150 -12.27 -4.91 -7.36
CA ALA A 150 -11.65 -3.75 -6.72
C ALA A 150 -12.58 -2.53 -6.59
N THR A 151 -13.66 -2.45 -7.37
CA THR A 151 -14.64 -1.36 -7.29
C THR A 151 -15.71 -1.58 -6.22
N ILE A 152 -15.84 -2.81 -5.72
CA ILE A 152 -16.91 -3.22 -4.78
C ILE A 152 -16.36 -3.38 -3.36
N VAL A 153 -15.11 -3.83 -3.23
CA VAL A 153 -14.48 -4.03 -1.92
C VAL A 153 -14.08 -2.71 -1.27
N ASP A 154 -13.77 -2.77 0.02
CA ASP A 154 -13.31 -1.63 0.78
C ASP A 154 -12.14 -0.91 0.12
N SER A 155 -12.15 0.41 0.20
CA SER A 155 -11.04 1.23 -0.27
C SER A 155 -9.77 0.94 0.54
N GLN A 156 -8.64 0.97 -0.14
CA GLN A 156 -7.34 0.95 0.54
C GLN A 156 -7.20 2.13 1.51
N ALA A 157 -6.26 2.02 2.46
CA ALA A 157 -5.90 3.15 3.30
C ALA A 157 -5.40 4.32 2.46
N ALA A 158 -5.73 5.53 2.91
CA ALA A 158 -5.35 6.80 2.29
C ALA A 158 -5.20 7.88 3.36
N TRP A 159 -4.70 9.05 2.99
CA TRP A 159 -4.69 10.21 3.88
C TRP A 159 -6.09 10.80 3.97
N VAL A 160 -6.72 10.66 5.14
CA VAL A 160 -8.09 11.12 5.39
C VAL A 160 -8.05 12.28 6.38
N CYS A 161 -8.65 13.41 6.00
CA CYS A 161 -8.80 14.56 6.87
C CYS A 161 -9.73 14.21 8.05
N GLY A 162 -9.28 14.48 9.27
CA GLY A 162 -10.06 14.23 10.48
C GLY A 162 -11.26 15.16 10.64
N ASP A 163 -11.18 16.38 10.07
CA ASP A 163 -12.22 17.39 10.23
C ASP A 163 -13.37 17.24 9.22
N CYS A 164 -13.05 16.92 7.95
CA CYS A 164 -14.07 16.93 6.89
C CYS A 164 -14.17 15.62 6.10
N GLY A 165 -13.33 14.63 6.38
CA GLY A 165 -13.33 13.33 5.68
C GLY A 165 -12.71 13.38 4.28
N ASN A 166 -12.21 14.53 3.79
CA ASN A 166 -11.56 14.60 2.49
C ASN A 166 -10.39 13.62 2.40
N THR A 167 -10.29 12.92 1.27
CA THR A 167 -9.29 11.87 1.05
C THR A 167 -8.33 12.29 -0.06
N ILE A 168 -7.03 12.15 0.21
CA ILE A 168 -5.97 12.51 -0.73
C ILE A 168 -4.92 11.39 -0.83
N PRO A 169 -4.24 11.22 -2.00
CA PRO A 169 -3.22 10.22 -2.18
C PRO A 169 -1.91 10.56 -1.44
N ASP A 170 -1.51 11.82 -1.48
CA ASP A 170 -0.27 12.33 -0.91
C ASP A 170 -0.54 13.30 0.21
N TRP A 171 0.20 13.17 1.32
CA TRP A 171 0.03 14.04 2.48
C TRP A 171 0.34 15.51 2.17
N MET A 172 -0.47 16.39 2.73
CA MET A 172 -0.23 17.83 2.73
C MET A 172 -0.53 18.43 4.11
N SER A 173 0.12 19.55 4.42
CA SER A 173 -0.03 20.19 5.74
C SER A 173 -1.42 20.79 5.98
N ASN A 174 -2.06 21.27 4.92
CA ASN A 174 -3.38 21.89 4.99
C ASN A 174 -4.38 21.15 4.12
N CYS A 175 -5.55 20.90 4.64
CA CYS A 175 -6.63 20.32 3.86
C CYS A 175 -7.14 21.30 2.80
N GLY A 176 -7.05 20.94 1.52
CA GLY A 176 -7.53 21.78 0.42
C GLY A 176 -9.06 22.00 0.41
N HIS A 177 -9.82 21.18 1.16
CA HIS A 177 -11.27 21.29 1.25
C HIS A 177 -11.73 22.18 2.42
N CYS A 178 -11.23 21.93 3.64
CA CYS A 178 -11.69 22.65 4.85
C CYS A 178 -10.67 23.64 5.43
N GLY A 179 -9.44 23.67 4.88
CA GLY A 179 -8.36 24.54 5.39
C GLY A 179 -7.69 24.03 6.68
N GLY A 180 -8.15 22.93 7.26
CA GLY A 180 -7.60 22.37 8.50
C GLY A 180 -6.10 22.06 8.39
N PHE A 181 -5.32 22.49 9.39
CA PHE A 181 -3.87 22.28 9.44
C PHE A 181 -3.55 20.96 10.17
N ASN A 182 -2.70 20.11 9.55
CA ASN A 182 -2.23 18.84 10.10
C ASN A 182 -3.37 17.89 10.53
N THR A 183 -4.45 17.83 9.75
CA THR A 183 -5.65 17.04 10.06
C THR A 183 -5.68 15.67 9.36
N PHE A 184 -4.70 15.38 8.50
CA PHE A 184 -4.66 14.12 7.77
C PHE A 184 -4.06 12.99 8.60
N SER A 185 -4.76 11.85 8.62
CA SER A 185 -4.29 10.57 9.18
C SER A 185 -4.35 9.47 8.13
N TRP A 186 -3.39 8.55 8.16
CA TRP A 186 -3.39 7.39 7.28
C TRP A 186 -4.34 6.33 7.80
N ARG A 187 -5.47 6.15 7.13
CA ARG A 187 -6.50 5.18 7.52
C ARG A 187 -7.40 4.82 6.35
N ARG A 188 -8.18 3.75 6.49
CA ARG A 188 -9.25 3.48 5.52
C ARG A 188 -10.32 4.57 5.62
N PRO A 189 -10.76 5.15 4.48
CA PRO A 189 -11.92 6.04 4.45
C PRO A 189 -13.14 5.31 4.99
N LEU A 190 -13.96 6.00 5.77
CA LEU A 190 -15.25 5.45 6.19
C LEU A 190 -16.18 5.44 4.99
N HIS A 191 -16.68 4.27 4.62
CA HIS A 191 -17.85 4.20 3.75
C HIS A 191 -19.05 4.70 4.53
N VAL A 192 -19.63 5.81 4.10
CA VAL A 192 -20.96 6.18 4.52
C VAL A 192 -21.91 5.23 3.77
N ALA A 193 -22.38 4.19 4.45
CA ALA A 193 -23.47 3.38 3.93
C ALA A 193 -24.63 4.33 3.60
N GLY A 194 -25.12 4.31 2.37
CA GLY A 194 -26.28 5.10 1.99
C GLY A 194 -27.43 4.76 2.93
N LEU A 195 -28.03 5.78 3.54
CA LEU A 195 -29.27 5.60 4.26
C LEU A 195 -30.33 5.27 3.21
N ASN A 196 -31.06 4.18 3.40
CA ASN A 196 -32.26 3.93 2.62
C ASN A 196 -33.28 5.05 2.95
N ASP A 197 -34.27 5.25 2.09
CA ASP A 197 -35.32 6.29 2.24
C ASP A 197 -36.05 6.27 3.58
N GLN A 198 -35.83 5.27 4.43
CA GLN A 198 -36.44 5.11 5.75
C GLN A 198 -35.46 5.37 6.91
N GLY A 199 -34.22 5.81 6.61
CA GLY A 199 -33.23 6.20 7.64
C GLY A 199 -32.67 5.03 8.46
N MET A 200 -32.89 3.79 8.03
CA MET A 200 -32.28 2.60 8.67
C MET A 200 -31.01 2.19 7.90
N PRO A 201 -29.93 1.82 8.62
CA PRO A 201 -28.76 1.27 7.94
C PRO A 201 -29.16 -0.02 7.23
N GLU A 202 -28.82 -0.17 5.95
CA GLU A 202 -28.92 -1.45 5.28
C GLU A 202 -28.09 -2.46 6.07
N THR A 203 -28.77 -3.45 6.64
CA THR A 203 -28.08 -4.62 7.20
C THR A 203 -27.23 -5.21 6.08
N GLN A 204 -25.95 -5.33 6.35
CA GLN A 204 -24.97 -5.97 5.48
C GLN A 204 -25.56 -7.32 5.06
N ASN A 205 -26.14 -7.33 3.87
CA ASN A 205 -26.44 -8.57 3.21
C ASN A 205 -25.08 -9.10 2.76
N SER A 206 -24.50 -9.97 3.59
CA SER A 206 -23.30 -10.71 3.28
C SER A 206 -23.63 -11.58 2.07
N LEU A 207 -23.58 -10.98 0.89
CA LEU A 207 -23.47 -11.71 -0.34
C LEU A 207 -22.13 -12.43 -0.26
N ALA A 208 -22.17 -13.67 0.16
CA ALA A 208 -21.11 -14.64 -0.12
C ALA A 208 -20.97 -14.66 -1.64
N ILE A 209 -20.11 -13.79 -2.16
CA ILE A 209 -19.75 -13.79 -3.57
C ILE A 209 -18.92 -15.04 -3.74
N ALA A 210 -19.56 -16.05 -4.30
CA ALA A 210 -18.95 -17.31 -4.65
C ALA A 210 -17.66 -17.05 -5.42
N ARG A 211 -16.59 -17.77 -5.05
CA ARG A 211 -15.40 -17.90 -5.89
C ARG A 211 -15.85 -18.18 -7.32
N PRO A 212 -15.16 -17.67 -8.34
CA PRO A 212 -15.42 -18.07 -9.72
C PRO A 212 -15.42 -19.61 -9.76
N LEU A 213 -16.56 -20.19 -10.06
CA LEU A 213 -16.69 -21.64 -10.22
C LEU A 213 -15.76 -22.07 -11.36
N ASP A 214 -14.93 -23.08 -11.09
CA ASP A 214 -14.24 -23.83 -12.11
C ASP A 214 -15.32 -24.38 -13.08
N VAL A 215 -15.43 -23.75 -14.24
CA VAL A 215 -16.31 -24.24 -15.31
C VAL A 215 -15.54 -25.41 -15.94
N GLU A 216 -15.76 -26.61 -15.42
CA GLU A 216 -15.44 -27.84 -16.14
C GLU A 216 -16.19 -27.83 -17.49
N LEU A 217 -15.45 -27.54 -18.56
CA LEU A 217 -15.89 -27.81 -19.92
C LEU A 217 -16.00 -29.34 -20.11
N LYS A 218 -17.15 -29.90 -19.75
CA LYS A 218 -17.53 -31.25 -20.21
C LYS A 218 -17.64 -31.20 -21.73
N SER A 219 -16.66 -31.83 -22.38
CA SER A 219 -16.68 -32.20 -23.78
C SER A 219 -17.97 -32.96 -24.10
N MET A 220 -18.85 -32.34 -24.88
CA MET A 220 -19.89 -33.08 -25.58
C MET A 220 -19.29 -33.63 -26.88
N LYS A 221 -19.32 -34.96 -26.98
CA LYS A 221 -19.10 -35.72 -28.22
C LYS A 221 -20.16 -35.37 -29.29
#